data_afe70bee79604891414de3ca18a0caef
#
_entry.id   afe70bee79604891414de3ca18a0caef
#
_cell.length_a   1.000
_cell.length_b   1.000
_cell.length_c   1.000
_cell.angle_alpha   90.00
_cell.angle_beta   90.00
_cell.angle_gamma   90.00
#
_symmetry.space_group_name_H-M   'P 1'
#
loop_
_entity.id
_entity.type
_entity.pdbx_description
1 polymer ?
#
loop_
_entity_poly.entity_id
_entity_poly.type
_entity_poly.pdbx_seq_one_letter_code
_entity_poly.pdbx_strand_id
1 'polypeptide(L)'
;NQIISDFNKGKATVMVELVSRLIGKKVAAIHIADDGTIEQLTGKLLTVGGKQYYEFMTPHFSTFAIVDADEVGLDAAEEPAVDAKALASKLTPAARSAKTAKKNVKVTTRLDKQDKEIISQLKDAGYTVKYRFYRSTKKAAGYKAAVTKKASSYTSTSGKKGTKYFYKVQVRVYDASGKLAAKTALKQCRYASRTWSK
;
A
#
# COMPACT_ATOMS: atom_id res chain seq x y z
N ASN A 1 -11.61 16.37 17.54
CA ASN A 1 -11.93 15.39 18.57
C ASN A 1 -10.64 14.67 18.99
N GLN A 2 -10.32 14.73 20.28
CA GLN A 2 -9.21 13.99 20.88
C GLN A 2 -9.74 12.65 21.41
N ILE A 3 -9.06 11.57 21.08
CA ILE A 3 -9.37 10.24 21.61
C ILE A 3 -8.17 9.79 22.44
N ILE A 4 -8.35 9.58 23.74
CA ILE A 4 -7.35 8.97 24.62
C ILE A 4 -7.65 7.48 24.63
N SER A 5 -6.75 6.68 24.06
CA SER A 5 -7.03 5.28 23.79
C SER A 5 -6.38 4.29 24.75
N ASP A 6 -5.30 4.69 25.43
CA ASP A 6 -4.60 3.74 26.32
C ASP A 6 -3.65 4.44 27.33
N PHE A 7 -3.46 3.82 28.52
CA PHE A 7 -2.48 4.23 29.52
C PHE A 7 -1.39 3.14 29.63
N ASN A 8 -0.30 3.31 28.93
CA ASN A 8 0.82 2.35 28.99
C ASN A 8 1.97 2.92 29.81
N LYS A 9 2.30 2.30 30.96
CA LYS A 9 3.41 2.68 31.86
C LYS A 9 3.37 4.16 32.31
N GLY A 10 2.16 4.67 32.64
CA GLY A 10 1.98 6.05 33.08
C GLY A 10 2.00 7.09 31.97
N LYS A 11 1.90 6.69 30.70
CA LYS A 11 1.75 7.58 29.55
C LYS A 11 0.41 7.34 28.88
N ALA A 12 -0.23 8.41 28.42
CA ALA A 12 -1.43 8.34 27.61
C ALA A 12 -1.07 8.34 26.12
N THR A 13 -1.76 7.52 25.35
CA THR A 13 -1.75 7.64 23.88
C THR A 13 -2.86 8.57 23.45
N VAL A 14 -2.50 9.64 22.76
CA VAL A 14 -3.42 10.66 22.26
C VAL A 14 -3.46 10.59 20.75
N MET A 15 -4.66 10.58 20.18
CA MET A 15 -4.88 10.59 18.73
C MET A 15 -5.71 11.82 18.35
N VAL A 16 -5.17 12.67 17.50
CA VAL A 16 -5.79 13.94 17.06
C VAL A 16 -6.08 13.88 15.56
N GLU A 17 -7.34 14.10 15.17
CA GLU A 17 -7.72 14.22 13.76
C GLU A 17 -7.09 15.50 13.18
N LEU A 18 -6.41 15.38 12.04
CA LEU A 18 -5.79 16.52 11.39
C LEU A 18 -6.86 17.44 10.76
N VAL A 19 -6.73 18.74 11.02
CA VAL A 19 -7.52 19.76 10.33
C VAL A 19 -7.05 19.87 8.87
N SER A 20 -7.93 20.32 7.99
CA SER A 20 -7.72 20.35 6.54
C SER A 20 -6.41 21.04 6.12
N ARG A 21 -6.00 22.11 6.82
CA ARG A 21 -4.75 22.85 6.52
C ARG A 21 -3.48 22.05 6.77
N LEU A 22 -3.54 20.99 7.60
CA LEU A 22 -2.41 20.14 7.95
C LEU A 22 -2.37 18.84 7.16
N ILE A 23 -3.42 18.53 6.38
CA ILE A 23 -3.47 17.33 5.53
C ILE A 23 -2.41 17.44 4.43
N GLY A 24 -1.54 16.42 4.34
CA GLY A 24 -0.44 16.39 3.37
C GLY A 24 0.78 17.25 3.73
N LYS A 25 0.77 17.89 4.92
CA LYS A 25 1.92 18.60 5.48
C LYS A 25 2.76 17.67 6.35
N LYS A 26 4.02 18.08 6.58
CA LYS A 26 4.83 17.49 7.63
C LYS A 26 4.35 18.03 8.97
N VAL A 27 3.94 17.19 9.86
CA VAL A 27 3.36 17.60 11.14
C VAL A 27 4.16 17.11 12.32
N ALA A 28 4.16 17.91 13.41
CA ALA A 28 4.70 17.56 14.70
C ALA A 28 3.67 17.85 15.79
N ALA A 29 3.71 17.10 16.89
CA ALA A 29 3.02 17.47 18.12
C ALA A 29 3.96 18.21 19.05
N ILE A 30 3.47 19.29 19.63
CA ILE A 30 4.17 20.04 20.67
C ILE A 30 3.35 20.06 21.94
N HIS A 31 4.02 19.95 23.06
CA HIS A 31 3.53 20.25 24.40
C HIS A 31 3.91 21.67 24.75
N ILE A 32 2.99 22.43 25.28
CA ILE A 32 3.23 23.80 25.75
C ILE A 32 3.00 23.78 27.26
N ALA A 33 4.09 23.93 28.02
CA ALA A 33 4.04 24.00 29.48
C ALA A 33 3.51 25.37 29.93
N ASP A 34 3.09 25.47 31.19
CA ASP A 34 2.54 26.69 31.78
C ASP A 34 3.55 27.86 31.83
N ASP A 35 4.84 27.53 31.86
CA ASP A 35 5.93 28.52 31.79
C ASP A 35 6.28 28.96 30.33
N GLY A 36 5.55 28.46 29.35
CA GLY A 36 5.76 28.73 27.94
C GLY A 36 6.83 27.84 27.27
N THR A 37 7.44 26.91 28.00
CA THR A 37 8.39 25.95 27.43
C THR A 37 7.69 25.06 26.41
N ILE A 38 8.33 24.87 25.26
CA ILE A 38 7.81 24.01 24.19
C ILE A 38 8.65 22.74 24.12
N GLU A 39 7.99 21.59 24.22
CA GLU A 39 8.55 20.26 24.06
C GLU A 39 7.97 19.59 22.83
N GLN A 40 8.80 19.10 21.93
CA GLN A 40 8.34 18.29 20.81
C GLN A 40 8.07 16.86 21.27
N LEU A 41 6.90 16.34 20.93
CA LEU A 41 6.50 14.97 21.23
C LEU A 41 6.68 14.09 20.01
N THR A 42 7.34 12.95 20.21
CA THR A 42 7.47 11.93 19.17
C THR A 42 6.11 11.29 18.92
N GLY A 43 5.71 11.27 17.65
CA GLY A 43 4.43 10.70 17.24
C GLY A 43 4.50 10.16 15.81
N LYS A 44 3.36 9.69 15.32
CA LYS A 44 3.22 9.14 13.97
C LYS A 44 1.90 9.55 13.32
N LEU A 45 1.90 9.62 12.01
CA LEU A 45 0.69 9.80 11.21
C LEU A 45 -0.04 8.48 11.03
N LEU A 46 -1.37 8.49 11.15
CA LEU A 46 -2.25 7.36 10.92
C LEU A 46 -3.37 7.76 9.97
N THR A 47 -3.79 6.83 9.10
CA THR A 47 -5.00 6.99 8.29
C THR A 47 -6.03 5.95 8.70
N VAL A 48 -7.15 6.41 9.25
CA VAL A 48 -8.26 5.56 9.69
C VAL A 48 -9.56 6.03 9.04
N GLY A 49 -10.23 5.16 8.31
CA GLY A 49 -11.50 5.48 7.67
C GLY A 49 -11.42 6.64 6.64
N GLY A 50 -10.26 6.85 6.02
CA GLY A 50 -10.03 7.95 5.07
C GLY A 50 -9.70 9.30 5.71
N LYS A 51 -9.62 9.38 7.03
CA LYS A 51 -9.19 10.56 7.77
C LYS A 51 -7.76 10.39 8.27
N GLN A 52 -7.00 11.48 8.35
CA GLN A 52 -5.65 11.51 8.89
C GLN A 52 -5.64 11.93 10.35
N TYR A 53 -4.85 11.24 11.14
CA TYR A 53 -4.66 11.47 12.57
C TYR A 53 -3.17 11.54 12.88
N TYR A 54 -2.81 12.35 13.90
CA TYR A 54 -1.51 12.30 14.53
C TYR A 54 -1.64 11.59 15.87
N GLU A 55 -0.90 10.50 16.06
CA GLU A 55 -0.85 9.74 17.33
C GLU A 55 0.47 10.00 18.02
N PHE A 56 0.43 10.37 19.30
CA PHE A 56 1.61 10.57 20.14
C PHE A 56 1.37 10.07 21.57
N MET A 57 2.44 9.85 22.30
CA MET A 57 2.39 9.47 23.70
C MET A 57 2.81 10.65 24.59
N THR A 58 2.08 10.89 25.67
CA THR A 58 2.39 11.93 26.65
C THR A 58 2.25 11.43 28.07
N PRO A 59 3.15 11.80 28.99
CA PRO A 59 3.00 11.57 30.43
C PRO A 59 2.12 12.62 31.13
N HIS A 60 1.76 13.70 30.44
CA HIS A 60 1.04 14.84 31.00
C HIS A 60 -0.28 15.11 30.28
N PHE A 61 -1.25 15.65 31.03
CA PHE A 61 -2.46 16.21 30.46
C PHE A 61 -2.38 17.74 30.56
N SER A 62 -2.00 18.38 29.49
CA SER A 62 -1.85 19.83 29.40
C SER A 62 -2.14 20.31 27.98
N THR A 63 -1.67 21.46 27.59
CA THR A 63 -1.93 22.01 26.25
C THR A 63 -1.02 21.37 25.22
N PHE A 64 -1.65 20.82 24.17
CA PHE A 64 -0.95 20.25 23.01
C PHE A 64 -1.41 20.94 21.73
N ALA A 65 -0.49 21.10 20.79
CA ALA A 65 -0.81 21.54 19.44
C ALA A 65 -0.20 20.61 18.38
N ILE A 66 -0.93 20.40 17.29
CA ILE A 66 -0.37 19.81 16.07
C ILE A 66 -0.06 20.96 15.13
N VAL A 67 1.19 21.05 14.72
CA VAL A 67 1.73 22.15 13.92
C VAL A 67 2.32 21.64 12.59
N ASP A 68 2.43 22.53 11.60
CA ASP A 68 3.25 22.27 10.42
C ASP A 68 4.72 22.33 10.86
N ALA A 69 5.42 21.21 10.79
CA ALA A 69 6.80 21.08 11.26
C ALA A 69 7.77 21.99 10.48
N ASP A 70 7.55 22.14 9.17
CA ASP A 70 8.37 22.99 8.33
C ASP A 70 8.20 24.49 8.68
N GLU A 71 6.98 24.93 9.08
CA GLU A 71 6.73 26.33 9.49
C GLU A 71 7.39 26.71 10.82
N VAL A 72 7.55 25.73 11.72
CA VAL A 72 8.09 25.97 13.08
C VAL A 72 9.52 25.45 13.27
N GLY A 73 10.15 24.93 12.21
CA GLY A 73 11.53 24.44 12.26
C GLY A 73 11.74 23.22 13.16
N LEU A 74 10.71 22.38 13.28
CA LEU A 74 10.76 21.14 14.06
C LEU A 74 10.95 19.92 13.15
N ASP A 75 11.48 18.84 13.72
CA ASP A 75 11.50 17.55 13.02
C ASP A 75 10.07 17.04 12.79
N ALA A 76 9.79 16.69 11.53
CA ALA A 76 8.50 16.10 11.23
C ALA A 76 8.37 14.71 11.86
N ALA A 77 7.13 14.33 12.20
CA ALA A 77 6.87 12.93 12.49
C ALA A 77 7.32 12.05 11.33
N GLU A 78 8.09 11.04 11.63
CA GLU A 78 8.29 9.97 10.65
C GLU A 78 6.91 9.37 10.36
N GLU A 79 6.48 9.45 9.08
CA GLU A 79 5.38 8.59 8.66
C GLU A 79 5.77 7.15 9.02
N PRO A 80 4.88 6.38 9.69
CA PRO A 80 5.20 4.99 10.00
C PRO A 80 5.59 4.34 8.68
N ALA A 81 6.84 3.93 8.60
CA ALA A 81 7.36 3.29 7.41
C ALA A 81 6.44 2.11 7.08
N VAL A 82 5.60 2.28 6.06
CA VAL A 82 4.66 1.25 5.65
C VAL A 82 5.47 0.03 5.27
N ASP A 83 5.37 -1.04 6.05
CA ASP A 83 6.05 -2.29 5.73
C ASP A 83 5.42 -2.89 4.46
N ALA A 84 5.97 -2.43 3.32
CA ALA A 84 5.54 -2.88 2.01
C ALA A 84 5.63 -4.41 1.85
N LYS A 85 6.56 -5.06 2.56
CA LYS A 85 6.73 -6.52 2.52
C LYS A 85 5.63 -7.22 3.31
N ALA A 86 5.28 -6.74 4.50
CA ALA A 86 4.17 -7.26 5.29
C ALA A 86 2.84 -7.08 4.54
N LEU A 87 2.57 -5.90 3.97
CA LEU A 87 1.36 -5.63 3.18
C LEU A 87 1.31 -6.48 1.91
N ALA A 88 2.39 -6.57 1.14
CA ALA A 88 2.42 -7.39 -0.07
C ALA A 88 2.22 -8.89 0.21
N SER A 89 2.60 -9.38 1.40
CA SER A 89 2.39 -10.77 1.79
C SER A 89 0.91 -11.14 1.99
N LYS A 90 0.06 -10.16 2.32
CA LYS A 90 -1.39 -10.33 2.50
C LYS A 90 -2.17 -10.32 1.18
N LEU A 91 -1.58 -9.84 0.09
CA LEU A 91 -2.23 -9.76 -1.22
C LEU A 91 -2.45 -11.15 -1.83
N THR A 92 -3.66 -11.39 -2.35
CA THR A 92 -4.04 -12.64 -3.02
C THR A 92 -4.60 -12.42 -4.44
N PRO A 93 -3.85 -11.75 -5.34
CA PRO A 93 -4.35 -11.35 -6.63
C PRO A 93 -4.73 -12.56 -7.47
N ALA A 94 -5.84 -12.46 -8.21
CA ALA A 94 -6.30 -13.48 -9.13
C ALA A 94 -6.16 -13.01 -10.58
N ALA A 95 -5.78 -13.92 -11.48
CA ALA A 95 -5.87 -13.66 -12.91
C ALA A 95 -7.28 -13.97 -13.43
N ARG A 96 -7.77 -13.17 -14.38
CA ARG A 96 -8.89 -13.49 -15.27
C ARG A 96 -8.39 -13.53 -16.70
N SER A 97 -8.92 -14.42 -17.51
CA SER A 97 -8.58 -14.49 -18.93
C SER A 97 -9.84 -14.45 -19.80
N ALA A 98 -9.81 -13.64 -20.84
CA ALA A 98 -10.88 -13.54 -21.82
C ALA A 98 -10.30 -13.59 -23.25
N LYS A 99 -11.07 -14.12 -24.21
CA LYS A 99 -10.75 -14.08 -25.63
C LYS A 99 -11.08 -12.68 -26.15
N THR A 100 -10.20 -12.10 -26.95
CA THR A 100 -10.48 -10.84 -27.66
C THR A 100 -11.07 -11.13 -29.06
N ALA A 101 -11.66 -10.11 -29.68
CA ALA A 101 -12.16 -10.20 -31.06
C ALA A 101 -11.08 -10.68 -32.04
N LYS A 102 -9.82 -10.28 -31.86
CA LYS A 102 -8.66 -10.72 -32.65
C LYS A 102 -8.13 -12.12 -32.24
N LYS A 103 -8.90 -12.92 -31.50
CA LYS A 103 -8.55 -14.25 -30.99
C LYS A 103 -7.30 -14.29 -30.07
N ASN A 104 -6.86 -13.13 -29.56
CA ASN A 104 -5.81 -13.04 -28.55
C ASN A 104 -6.39 -13.31 -27.14
N VAL A 105 -5.54 -13.44 -26.13
CA VAL A 105 -5.98 -13.63 -24.75
C VAL A 105 -5.69 -12.39 -23.93
N LYS A 106 -6.74 -11.69 -23.47
CA LYS A 106 -6.63 -10.61 -22.50
C LYS A 106 -6.60 -11.21 -21.09
N VAL A 107 -5.56 -10.90 -20.34
CA VAL A 107 -5.42 -11.27 -18.92
C VAL A 107 -5.58 -10.02 -18.08
N THR A 108 -6.50 -10.07 -17.11
CA THR A 108 -6.80 -8.95 -16.20
C THR A 108 -6.55 -9.40 -14.76
N THR A 109 -6.01 -8.51 -13.95
CA THR A 109 -5.87 -8.72 -12.51
C THR A 109 -7.22 -8.51 -11.83
N ARG A 110 -7.66 -9.48 -11.05
CA ARG A 110 -8.79 -9.35 -10.14
C ARG A 110 -8.25 -9.17 -8.72
N LEU A 111 -8.63 -8.10 -8.09
CA LEU A 111 -8.34 -7.73 -6.71
C LEU A 111 -9.66 -7.73 -5.95
N ASP A 112 -9.70 -8.33 -4.78
CA ASP A 112 -10.84 -8.20 -3.86
C ASP A 112 -10.81 -6.84 -3.13
N LYS A 113 -11.70 -6.65 -2.16
CA LYS A 113 -11.80 -5.39 -1.41
C LYS A 113 -10.53 -5.16 -0.59
N GLN A 114 -10.06 -6.18 0.12
CA GLN A 114 -8.85 -6.11 0.95
C GLN A 114 -7.59 -5.85 0.10
N ASP A 115 -7.43 -6.54 -1.04
CA ASP A 115 -6.33 -6.32 -1.98
C ASP A 115 -6.28 -4.85 -2.45
N LYS A 116 -7.46 -4.25 -2.74
CA LYS A 116 -7.56 -2.84 -3.19
C LYS A 116 -7.18 -1.87 -2.09
N GLU A 117 -7.63 -2.11 -0.85
CA GLU A 117 -7.28 -1.30 0.33
C GLU A 117 -5.78 -1.32 0.59
N ILE A 118 -5.16 -2.51 0.57
CA ILE A 118 -3.70 -2.67 0.72
C ILE A 118 -2.95 -1.92 -0.39
N ILE A 119 -3.41 -2.02 -1.64
CA ILE A 119 -2.77 -1.31 -2.76
C ILE A 119 -2.93 0.21 -2.63
N SER A 120 -4.05 0.69 -2.09
CA SER A 120 -4.24 2.12 -1.78
C SER A 120 -3.23 2.56 -0.73
N GLN A 121 -3.17 1.89 0.42
CA GLN A 121 -2.19 2.19 1.49
C GLN A 121 -0.75 2.25 0.98
N LEU A 122 -0.36 1.29 0.13
CA LEU A 122 0.98 1.30 -0.47
C LEU A 122 1.23 2.51 -1.37
N LYS A 123 0.22 2.96 -2.14
CA LYS A 123 0.34 4.14 -3.00
C LYS A 123 0.36 5.44 -2.21
N ASP A 124 -0.48 5.52 -1.18
CA ASP A 124 -0.57 6.68 -0.29
C ASP A 124 0.75 6.88 0.47
N ALA A 125 1.46 5.78 0.76
CA ALA A 125 2.83 5.77 1.31
C ALA A 125 3.93 5.95 0.23
N GLY A 126 3.61 6.46 -0.96
CA GLY A 126 4.60 6.80 -2.00
C GLY A 126 5.14 5.64 -2.83
N TYR A 127 4.65 4.40 -2.62
CA TYR A 127 5.10 3.27 -3.42
C TYR A 127 4.43 3.22 -4.80
N THR A 128 5.20 2.78 -5.79
CA THR A 128 4.67 2.47 -7.13
C THR A 128 4.28 1.00 -7.23
N VAL A 129 3.02 0.73 -7.56
CA VAL A 129 2.52 -0.63 -7.75
C VAL A 129 2.49 -0.99 -9.24
N LYS A 130 3.10 -2.14 -9.60
CA LYS A 130 3.08 -2.72 -10.94
C LYS A 130 2.61 -4.16 -10.89
N TYR A 131 2.09 -4.65 -12.03
CA TYR A 131 1.58 -6.00 -12.20
C TYR A 131 2.49 -6.78 -13.14
N ARG A 132 3.05 -7.90 -12.66
CA ARG A 132 3.83 -8.81 -13.48
C ARG A 132 3.00 -10.00 -13.88
N PHE A 133 2.78 -10.15 -15.17
CA PHE A 133 2.02 -11.25 -15.75
C PHE A 133 2.94 -12.42 -16.07
N TYR A 134 2.45 -13.62 -15.77
CA TYR A 134 3.16 -14.87 -16.03
C TYR A 134 2.29 -15.78 -16.87
N ARG A 135 2.94 -16.62 -17.67
CA ARG A 135 2.29 -17.65 -18.48
C ARG A 135 3.01 -18.98 -18.35
N SER A 136 2.23 -20.07 -18.35
CA SER A 136 2.72 -21.45 -18.38
C SER A 136 1.81 -22.33 -19.24
N THR A 137 2.31 -23.44 -19.73
CA THR A 137 1.51 -24.55 -20.27
C THR A 137 1.17 -25.60 -19.20
N LYS A 138 1.78 -25.51 -18.00
CA LYS A 138 1.52 -26.36 -16.86
C LYS A 138 0.76 -25.59 -15.78
N LYS A 139 -0.26 -26.23 -15.15
CA LYS A 139 -1.13 -25.60 -14.14
C LYS A 139 -0.36 -25.17 -12.89
N ALA A 140 0.51 -26.01 -12.38
CA ALA A 140 1.18 -25.83 -11.08
C ALA A 140 2.60 -25.26 -11.18
N ALA A 141 3.25 -25.33 -12.34
CA ALA A 141 4.67 -25.01 -12.48
C ALA A 141 5.00 -24.33 -13.83
N GLY A 142 6.29 -24.00 -14.04
CA GLY A 142 6.80 -23.52 -15.32
C GLY A 142 6.32 -22.12 -15.73
N TYR A 143 5.88 -21.29 -14.79
CA TYR A 143 5.45 -19.94 -15.04
C TYR A 143 6.63 -19.03 -15.43
N LYS A 144 6.63 -18.60 -16.69
CA LYS A 144 7.62 -17.63 -17.21
C LYS A 144 6.98 -16.24 -17.24
N ALA A 145 7.75 -15.22 -16.86
CA ALA A 145 7.32 -13.83 -16.92
C ALA A 145 7.08 -13.42 -18.38
N ALA A 146 5.92 -12.83 -18.64
CA ALA A 146 5.57 -12.30 -19.94
C ALA A 146 5.83 -10.78 -20.01
N VAL A 147 5.31 -10.02 -19.03
CA VAL A 147 5.46 -8.56 -18.99
C VAL A 147 5.22 -8.01 -17.59
N THR A 148 5.79 -6.84 -17.29
CA THR A 148 5.47 -6.04 -16.09
C THR A 148 4.91 -4.68 -16.54
N LYS A 149 3.76 -4.27 -16.00
CA LYS A 149 3.06 -3.02 -16.36
C LYS A 149 2.46 -2.33 -15.14
N LYS A 150 2.25 -1.01 -15.21
CA LYS A 150 1.39 -0.27 -14.26
C LYS A 150 -0.08 -0.64 -14.44
N ALA A 151 -0.51 -0.89 -15.71
CA ALA A 151 -1.88 -1.31 -16.02
C ALA A 151 -2.18 -2.71 -15.47
N SER A 152 -3.38 -2.89 -14.92
CA SER A 152 -3.87 -4.15 -14.34
C SER A 152 -4.29 -5.19 -15.39
N SER A 153 -3.99 -4.95 -16.68
CA SER A 153 -4.29 -5.89 -17.76
C SER A 153 -3.16 -5.97 -18.79
N TYR A 154 -3.12 -7.11 -19.48
CA TYR A 154 -2.17 -7.45 -20.51
C TYR A 154 -2.85 -8.30 -21.58
N THR A 155 -2.53 -8.07 -22.86
CA THR A 155 -3.00 -8.91 -23.98
C THR A 155 -1.85 -9.76 -24.50
N SER A 156 -1.98 -11.08 -24.33
CA SER A 156 -1.07 -12.05 -24.95
C SER A 156 -1.43 -12.19 -26.42
N THR A 157 -0.46 -11.98 -27.29
CA THR A 157 -0.64 -11.98 -28.77
C THR A 157 -0.04 -13.20 -29.44
N SER A 158 0.66 -14.06 -28.70
CA SER A 158 1.34 -15.25 -29.20
C SER A 158 0.98 -16.51 -28.42
N GLY A 159 0.79 -17.62 -29.12
CA GLY A 159 0.52 -18.93 -28.54
C GLY A 159 0.35 -19.99 -29.62
N LYS A 160 0.46 -21.27 -29.25
CA LYS A 160 0.25 -22.39 -30.16
C LYS A 160 -1.25 -22.77 -30.15
N LYS A 161 -1.87 -22.85 -31.32
CA LYS A 161 -3.27 -23.25 -31.49
C LYS A 161 -3.57 -24.59 -30.76
N GLY A 162 -4.69 -24.67 -30.11
CA GLY A 162 -5.09 -25.83 -29.31
C GLY A 162 -4.41 -25.97 -27.95
N THR A 163 -3.33 -25.20 -27.69
CA THR A 163 -2.62 -25.30 -26.42
C THR A 163 -3.33 -24.51 -25.32
N LYS A 164 -3.55 -25.14 -24.19
CA LYS A 164 -4.09 -24.50 -22.97
C LYS A 164 -2.97 -23.79 -22.22
N TYR A 165 -3.12 -22.50 -22.02
CA TYR A 165 -2.20 -21.69 -21.21
C TYR A 165 -2.82 -21.31 -19.87
N PHE A 166 -1.98 -21.26 -18.85
CA PHE A 166 -2.29 -20.81 -17.50
C PHE A 166 -1.60 -19.47 -17.25
N TYR A 167 -2.31 -18.54 -16.64
CA TYR A 167 -1.84 -17.19 -16.39
C TYR A 167 -1.90 -16.89 -14.89
N LYS A 168 -0.88 -16.26 -14.35
CA LYS A 168 -0.86 -15.68 -13.01
C LYS A 168 -0.47 -14.20 -13.09
N VAL A 169 -0.89 -13.44 -12.09
CA VAL A 169 -0.51 -12.03 -11.94
C VAL A 169 0.09 -11.85 -10.56
N GLN A 170 1.28 -11.30 -10.49
CA GLN A 170 1.98 -10.94 -9.27
C GLN A 170 1.94 -9.42 -9.10
N VAL A 171 1.57 -8.95 -7.92
CA VAL A 171 1.72 -7.54 -7.55
C VAL A 171 3.17 -7.31 -7.13
N ARG A 172 3.77 -6.23 -7.62
CA ARG A 172 5.13 -5.80 -7.32
C ARG A 172 5.11 -4.35 -6.86
N VAL A 173 5.75 -4.08 -5.74
CA VAL A 173 5.81 -2.78 -5.07
C VAL A 173 7.22 -2.24 -5.22
N TYR A 174 7.34 -1.01 -5.70
CA TYR A 174 8.60 -0.32 -5.92
C TYR A 174 8.62 0.94 -5.07
N ASP A 175 9.75 1.24 -4.45
CA ASP A 175 9.97 2.48 -3.71
C ASP A 175 10.12 3.71 -4.64
N ALA A 176 10.31 4.88 -4.05
CA ALA A 176 10.47 6.14 -4.78
C ALA A 176 11.70 6.14 -5.71
N SER A 177 12.75 5.37 -5.37
CA SER A 177 13.95 5.21 -6.20
C SER A 177 13.72 4.26 -7.40
N GLY A 178 12.57 3.60 -7.46
CA GLY A 178 12.26 2.59 -8.48
C GLY A 178 12.82 1.20 -8.19
N LYS A 179 13.38 0.97 -7.01
CA LYS A 179 13.86 -0.33 -6.55
C LYS A 179 12.68 -1.19 -6.08
N LEU A 180 12.75 -2.50 -6.31
CA LEU A 180 11.73 -3.45 -5.85
C LEU A 180 11.78 -3.59 -4.33
N ALA A 181 10.80 -3.00 -3.63
CA ALA A 181 10.64 -3.10 -2.19
C ALA A 181 9.96 -4.42 -1.78
N ALA A 182 8.90 -4.82 -2.48
CA ALA A 182 8.15 -6.03 -2.17
C ALA A 182 7.46 -6.65 -3.38
N LYS A 183 7.02 -7.90 -3.24
CA LYS A 183 6.22 -8.62 -4.25
C LYS A 183 5.38 -9.70 -3.58
N THR A 184 4.19 -10.00 -4.13
CA THR A 184 3.40 -11.16 -3.70
C THR A 184 4.13 -12.47 -4.05
N ALA A 185 4.01 -13.48 -3.20
CA ALA A 185 4.51 -14.81 -3.53
C ALA A 185 3.68 -15.41 -4.68
N LEU A 186 4.31 -15.94 -5.71
CA LEU A 186 3.60 -16.47 -6.89
C LEU A 186 2.65 -17.64 -6.55
N LYS A 187 2.93 -18.37 -5.46
CA LYS A 187 2.07 -19.45 -4.94
C LYS A 187 0.71 -18.93 -4.46
N GLN A 188 0.63 -17.71 -3.92
CA GLN A 188 -0.60 -17.06 -3.46
C GLN A 188 -1.44 -16.51 -4.62
N CYS A 189 -0.84 -16.31 -5.81
CA CYS A 189 -1.55 -15.76 -6.96
C CYS A 189 -2.44 -16.83 -7.60
N ARG A 190 -3.76 -16.59 -7.63
CA ARG A 190 -4.71 -17.49 -8.28
C ARG A 190 -4.60 -17.40 -9.80
N TYR A 191 -4.59 -18.52 -10.48
CA TYR A 191 -4.45 -18.59 -11.95
C TYR A 191 -5.80 -18.45 -12.66
N ALA A 192 -5.73 -18.02 -13.94
CA ALA A 192 -6.76 -18.25 -14.94
C ALA A 192 -6.19 -19.11 -16.06
N SER A 193 -7.04 -19.77 -16.83
CA SER A 193 -6.59 -20.54 -17.99
C SER A 193 -7.44 -20.27 -19.22
N ARG A 194 -6.82 -20.40 -20.39
CA ARG A 194 -7.47 -20.26 -21.70
C ARG A 194 -6.76 -21.09 -22.75
N THR A 195 -7.54 -21.80 -23.58
CA THR A 195 -7.01 -22.48 -24.76
C THR A 195 -6.78 -21.43 -25.88
N TRP A 196 -5.61 -21.49 -26.50
CA TRP A 196 -5.26 -20.61 -27.60
C TRP A 196 -6.03 -21.04 -28.87
N SER A 197 -6.70 -20.09 -29.51
CA SER A 197 -7.60 -20.37 -30.63
C SER A 197 -7.19 -19.74 -31.96
N LYS A 198 -5.95 -19.19 -32.02
CA LYS A 198 -5.40 -18.58 -33.24
C LYS A 198 -4.51 -19.56 -33.97
#